data_660d8388485430c597e566950ccaa896
#
_entry.id   660d8388485430c597e566950ccaa896
#
_cell.length_a   1.000
_cell.length_b   1.000
_cell.length_c   1.000
_cell.angle_alpha   90.00
_cell.angle_beta   90.00
_cell.angle_gamma   90.00
#
_symmetry.space_group_name_H-M   'P 1'
#
loop_
_entity.id
_entity.type
_entity.pdbx_description
1 polymer ?
#
loop_
_entity_poly.entity_id
_entity_poly.type
_entity_poly.pdbx_seq_one_letter_code
_entity_poly.pdbx_strand_id
1 'polypeptide(L)'
;GTLGLRMMRASASTQVSIDYTSEADAVRKMRIASALAPILGAIADNVAVYEREVGAYPLVRLAVWRNVDDDRCGVVPGVFKPGFGFGAYADWLLSTSPIFINAKQPDGTIVEQAESTRSAAEIYKNTAMTKADIEHLISMFWPDVRLKRFVEIRPADSLPQEYLTGYAALIKGLFYSEESMRALEQEFGVRKDIQGEDIWPLDERAVEDAIDAIRSRGYEARFYGEKAKSLRDWIELLFNLARTALSENERSYLKGIEAFALSKAW
;
A
#
# COMPACT_ATOMS: atom_id res chain seq x y z
N GLY A 1 -9.48 15.90 -3.56
CA GLY A 1 -9.46 15.15 -4.83
C GLY A 1 -10.79 15.22 -5.58
N THR A 2 -10.78 14.90 -6.86
CA THR A 2 -11.96 15.00 -7.74
C THR A 2 -12.61 13.64 -8.06
N LEU A 3 -11.97 12.54 -7.69
CA LEU A 3 -12.39 11.18 -8.09
C LEU A 3 -13.09 10.36 -6.99
N GLY A 4 -13.47 10.96 -5.85
CA GLY A 4 -14.11 10.25 -4.75
C GLY A 4 -15.35 9.44 -5.14
N LEU A 5 -16.27 10.02 -5.92
CA LEU A 5 -17.46 9.31 -6.39
C LEU A 5 -17.13 8.16 -7.36
N ARG A 6 -16.08 8.32 -8.17
CA ARG A 6 -15.60 7.25 -9.07
C ARG A 6 -14.99 6.12 -8.28
N MET A 7 -14.17 6.43 -7.27
CA MET A 7 -13.62 5.44 -6.36
C MET A 7 -14.73 4.61 -5.71
N MET A 8 -15.76 5.23 -5.17
CA MET A 8 -16.87 4.56 -4.49
C MET A 8 -17.69 3.65 -5.41
N ARG A 9 -17.79 3.98 -6.71
CA ARG A 9 -18.63 3.26 -7.67
C ARG A 9 -17.89 2.25 -8.54
N ALA A 10 -16.62 2.48 -8.81
CA ALA A 10 -15.87 1.76 -9.85
C ALA A 10 -14.54 1.17 -9.34
N SER A 11 -14.33 1.07 -8.03
CA SER A 11 -13.10 0.54 -7.46
C SER A 11 -13.40 -0.61 -6.51
N ALA A 12 -12.78 -1.75 -6.77
CA ALA A 12 -12.71 -2.89 -5.87
C ALA A 12 -11.24 -3.28 -5.68
N SER A 13 -10.92 -4.20 -4.77
CA SER A 13 -9.53 -4.57 -4.50
C SER A 13 -9.40 -5.97 -3.93
N THR A 14 -8.25 -6.57 -4.19
CA THR A 14 -7.73 -7.72 -3.46
C THR A 14 -6.74 -7.23 -2.41
N GLN A 15 -7.07 -7.35 -1.13
CA GLN A 15 -6.22 -6.88 -0.04
C GLN A 15 -5.67 -8.08 0.75
N VAL A 16 -4.39 -8.01 1.12
CA VAL A 16 -3.76 -9.04 1.94
C VAL A 16 -3.24 -8.41 3.22
N SER A 17 -3.64 -8.99 4.34
CA SER A 17 -3.15 -8.60 5.67
C SER A 17 -2.06 -9.56 6.11
N ILE A 18 -0.92 -9.03 6.54
CA ILE A 18 0.20 -9.77 7.10
C ILE A 18 0.44 -9.33 8.54
N ASP A 19 0.71 -10.26 9.42
CA ASP A 19 1.06 -10.00 10.81
C ASP A 19 2.48 -9.47 10.95
N TYR A 20 2.79 -8.95 12.13
CA TYR A 20 4.14 -8.53 12.52
C TYR A 20 4.40 -8.91 13.97
N THR A 21 5.68 -9.08 14.31
CA THR A 21 6.13 -9.54 15.64
C THR A 21 6.62 -8.41 16.53
N SER A 22 6.94 -7.25 15.95
CA SER A 22 7.44 -6.08 16.65
C SER A 22 7.19 -4.81 15.84
N GLU A 23 7.40 -3.63 16.44
CA GLU A 23 7.36 -2.35 15.72
C GLU A 23 8.39 -2.31 14.59
N ALA A 24 9.61 -2.77 14.84
CA ALA A 24 10.65 -2.83 13.82
C ALA A 24 10.25 -3.73 12.63
N ASP A 25 9.62 -4.88 12.88
CA ASP A 25 9.11 -5.77 11.84
C ASP A 25 7.95 -5.11 11.07
N ALA A 26 7.03 -4.43 11.77
CA ALA A 26 5.94 -3.69 11.15
C ALA A 26 6.47 -2.59 10.21
N VAL A 27 7.41 -1.78 10.69
CA VAL A 27 8.04 -0.68 9.92
C VAL A 27 8.77 -1.23 8.69
N ARG A 28 9.54 -2.30 8.86
CA ARG A 28 10.24 -2.97 7.76
C ARG A 28 9.26 -3.43 6.68
N LYS A 29 8.22 -4.13 7.08
CA LYS A 29 7.15 -4.61 6.18
C LYS A 29 6.42 -3.47 5.49
N MET A 30 6.11 -2.39 6.22
CA MET A 30 5.48 -1.20 5.64
C MET A 30 6.36 -0.55 4.57
N ARG A 31 7.66 -0.37 4.84
CA ARG A 31 8.62 0.21 3.88
C ARG A 31 8.72 -0.63 2.61
N ILE A 32 8.95 -1.93 2.75
CA ILE A 32 9.00 -2.86 1.61
C ILE A 32 7.68 -2.83 0.82
N ALA A 33 6.54 -2.94 1.50
CA ALA A 33 5.23 -2.94 0.85
C ALA A 33 4.93 -1.62 0.14
N SER A 34 5.31 -0.47 0.74
CA SER A 34 5.14 0.85 0.11
C SER A 34 6.01 1.00 -1.15
N ALA A 35 7.27 0.54 -1.10
CA ALA A 35 8.13 0.52 -2.29
C ALA A 35 7.61 -0.45 -3.38
N LEU A 36 6.99 -1.55 -2.99
CA LEU A 36 6.39 -2.51 -3.92
C LEU A 36 5.00 -2.10 -4.44
N ALA A 37 4.36 -1.07 -3.87
CA ALA A 37 2.98 -0.72 -4.21
C ALA A 37 2.73 -0.55 -5.72
N PRO A 38 3.57 0.13 -6.52
CA PRO A 38 3.40 0.24 -7.96
C PRO A 38 3.46 -1.11 -8.67
N ILE A 39 4.36 -1.98 -8.24
CA ILE A 39 4.60 -3.30 -8.86
C ILE A 39 3.47 -4.25 -8.51
N LEU A 40 3.03 -4.28 -7.25
CA LEU A 40 1.89 -5.09 -6.80
C LEU A 40 0.59 -4.64 -7.46
N GLY A 41 0.41 -3.33 -7.63
CA GLY A 41 -0.67 -2.78 -8.42
C GLY A 41 -0.64 -3.27 -9.87
N ALA A 42 0.53 -3.26 -10.49
CA ALA A 42 0.73 -3.73 -11.87
C ALA A 42 0.48 -5.24 -12.02
N ILE A 43 0.99 -6.07 -11.11
CA ILE A 43 0.74 -7.53 -11.09
C ILE A 43 -0.76 -7.81 -11.08
N ALA A 44 -1.50 -7.07 -10.27
CA ALA A 44 -2.92 -7.29 -10.05
C ALA A 44 -3.84 -6.39 -10.90
N ASP A 45 -3.30 -5.57 -11.80
CA ASP A 45 -4.12 -4.68 -12.62
C ASP A 45 -5.09 -5.47 -13.50
N ASN A 46 -6.40 -5.22 -13.33
CA ASN A 46 -7.47 -5.99 -13.95
C ASN A 46 -8.57 -5.12 -14.57
N VAL A 47 -8.31 -3.83 -14.74
CA VAL A 47 -9.29 -2.91 -15.31
C VAL A 47 -9.19 -2.90 -16.84
N ALA A 48 -9.96 -3.78 -17.49
CA ALA A 48 -10.06 -3.83 -18.96
C ALA A 48 -10.87 -2.66 -19.54
N VAL A 49 -11.85 -2.16 -18.81
CA VAL A 49 -12.74 -1.06 -19.23
C VAL A 49 -12.94 -0.10 -18.07
N TYR A 50 -12.63 1.18 -18.30
CA TYR A 50 -12.90 2.24 -17.36
C TYR A 50 -13.71 3.35 -18.05
N GLU A 51 -14.85 3.73 -17.46
CA GLU A 51 -15.76 4.78 -18.00
C GLU A 51 -16.14 4.56 -19.46
N ARG A 52 -16.36 3.29 -19.89
CA ARG A 52 -16.67 2.85 -21.25
C ARG A 52 -15.49 2.88 -22.24
N GLU A 53 -14.31 3.24 -21.79
CA GLU A 53 -13.09 3.18 -22.60
C GLU A 53 -12.37 1.85 -22.34
N VAL A 54 -12.05 1.12 -23.42
CA VAL A 54 -11.32 -0.14 -23.38
C VAL A 54 -9.82 0.16 -23.36
N GLY A 55 -9.09 -0.42 -22.41
CA GLY A 55 -7.62 -0.31 -22.33
C GLY A 55 -7.12 1.12 -22.12
N ALA A 56 -7.87 1.95 -21.36
CA ALA A 56 -7.61 3.37 -21.23
C ALA A 56 -6.18 3.69 -20.76
N TYR A 57 -5.66 3.01 -19.72
CA TYR A 57 -4.29 3.12 -19.23
C TYR A 57 -4.02 2.12 -18.10
N PRO A 58 -2.73 1.76 -17.83
CA PRO A 58 -2.38 0.91 -16.67
C PRO A 58 -2.69 1.58 -15.34
N LEU A 59 -2.85 0.75 -14.30
CA LEU A 59 -2.99 1.18 -12.91
C LEU A 59 -4.17 2.13 -12.64
N VAL A 60 -5.30 1.91 -13.31
CA VAL A 60 -6.52 2.74 -13.14
C VAL A 60 -6.90 2.88 -11.66
N ARG A 61 -6.87 1.79 -10.90
CA ARG A 61 -7.18 1.82 -9.48
C ARG A 61 -6.27 2.78 -8.70
N LEU A 62 -4.95 2.66 -8.83
CA LEU A 62 -4.01 3.54 -8.13
C LEU A 62 -4.18 5.00 -8.56
N ALA A 63 -4.40 5.25 -9.84
CA ALA A 63 -4.66 6.59 -10.36
C ALA A 63 -5.94 7.20 -9.78
N VAL A 64 -6.99 6.42 -9.62
CA VAL A 64 -8.24 6.87 -8.99
C VAL A 64 -7.99 7.22 -7.53
N TRP A 65 -7.35 6.33 -6.75
CA TRP A 65 -7.10 6.54 -5.33
C TRP A 65 -6.19 7.74 -5.03
N ARG A 66 -5.18 8.01 -5.87
CA ARG A 66 -4.33 9.22 -5.77
C ARG A 66 -5.09 10.53 -5.98
N ASN A 67 -6.30 10.48 -6.51
CA ASN A 67 -7.16 11.65 -6.73
C ASN A 67 -8.41 11.68 -5.84
N VAL A 68 -8.41 10.91 -4.76
CA VAL A 68 -9.53 10.88 -3.80
C VAL A 68 -9.30 11.88 -2.67
N ASP A 69 -8.17 11.75 -1.96
CA ASP A 69 -7.88 12.51 -0.74
C ASP A 69 -6.36 12.49 -0.47
N ASP A 70 -5.72 13.63 -0.60
CA ASP A 70 -4.27 13.75 -0.51
C ASP A 70 -3.76 13.58 0.94
N ASP A 71 -4.62 13.80 1.94
CA ASP A 71 -4.24 13.68 3.36
C ASP A 71 -4.32 12.24 3.88
N ARG A 72 -5.15 11.38 3.23
CA ARG A 72 -5.51 10.05 3.77
C ARG A 72 -5.20 8.88 2.85
N CYS A 73 -4.89 9.14 1.57
CA CYS A 73 -4.60 8.13 0.55
C CYS A 73 -3.13 8.15 0.12
N GLY A 74 -2.71 7.15 -0.67
CA GLY A 74 -1.36 7.05 -1.22
C GLY A 74 -0.33 6.51 -0.24
N VAL A 75 0.90 6.96 -0.35
CA VAL A 75 2.02 6.51 0.49
C VAL A 75 1.96 7.21 1.84
N VAL A 76 2.14 6.46 2.93
CA VAL A 76 2.17 7.03 4.29
C VAL A 76 3.32 8.03 4.42
N PRO A 77 3.05 9.30 4.83
CA PRO A 77 4.07 10.31 4.94
C PRO A 77 5.23 9.90 5.87
N GLY A 78 6.44 10.05 5.41
CA GLY A 78 7.65 9.77 6.19
C GLY A 78 7.96 8.29 6.38
N VAL A 79 7.26 7.37 5.72
CA VAL A 79 7.46 5.91 5.89
C VAL A 79 8.90 5.47 5.66
N PHE A 80 9.62 6.13 4.75
CA PHE A 80 11.02 5.83 4.44
C PHE A 80 12.03 6.62 5.30
N LYS A 81 11.58 7.58 6.10
CA LYS A 81 12.48 8.41 6.91
C LYS A 81 13.01 7.64 8.12
N PRO A 82 14.25 7.94 8.58
CA PRO A 82 14.72 7.51 9.88
C PRO A 82 13.74 7.93 10.99
N GLY A 83 13.58 7.07 12.00
CA GLY A 83 12.66 7.34 13.12
C GLY A 83 11.18 7.12 12.83
N PHE A 84 10.79 6.70 11.60
CA PHE A 84 9.41 6.28 11.36
C PHE A 84 9.07 5.05 12.21
N GLY A 85 7.91 5.09 12.86
CA GLY A 85 7.41 4.04 13.75
C GLY A 85 5.92 4.25 14.07
N PHE A 86 5.43 3.54 15.07
CA PHE A 86 4.04 3.66 15.51
C PHE A 86 3.69 5.07 15.95
N GLY A 87 4.62 5.78 16.61
CA GLY A 87 4.45 7.18 17.00
C GLY A 87 4.24 8.08 15.79
N ALA A 88 5.16 8.05 14.82
CA ALA A 88 5.06 8.86 13.60
C ALA A 88 3.79 8.55 12.79
N TYR A 89 3.39 7.27 12.73
CA TYR A 89 2.12 6.87 12.12
C TYR A 89 0.91 7.46 12.86
N ALA A 90 0.91 7.41 14.20
CA ALA A 90 -0.15 8.00 15.01
C ALA A 90 -0.20 9.53 14.87
N ASP A 91 0.96 10.20 14.82
CA ASP A 91 1.04 11.65 14.62
C ASP A 91 0.43 12.07 13.27
N TRP A 92 0.68 11.30 12.21
CA TRP A 92 0.02 11.52 10.92
C TRP A 92 -1.50 11.40 11.03
N LEU A 93 -2.03 10.35 11.66
CA LEU A 93 -3.48 10.19 11.85
C LEU A 93 -4.06 11.35 12.68
N LEU A 94 -3.38 11.74 13.74
CA LEU A 94 -3.83 12.80 14.66
C LEU A 94 -3.74 14.19 14.05
N SER A 95 -2.79 14.45 13.15
CA SER A 95 -2.64 15.75 12.48
C SER A 95 -3.68 16.00 11.39
N THR A 96 -4.38 14.97 10.94
CA THR A 96 -5.38 15.05 9.87
C THR A 96 -6.78 15.26 10.46
N SER A 97 -7.63 16.04 9.78
CA SER A 97 -9.05 16.17 10.15
C SER A 97 -9.79 14.85 9.90
N PRO A 98 -10.54 14.31 10.86
CA PRO A 98 -11.45 13.19 10.58
C PRO A 98 -12.57 13.65 9.64
N ILE A 99 -13.13 12.71 8.89
CA ILE A 99 -14.30 13.00 8.04
C ILE A 99 -15.57 13.08 8.91
N PHE A 100 -15.66 12.21 9.89
CA PHE A 100 -16.75 12.14 10.85
C PHE A 100 -16.20 11.95 12.25
N ILE A 101 -16.92 12.47 13.23
CA ILE A 101 -16.68 12.24 14.67
C ILE A 101 -17.96 11.70 15.33
N ASN A 102 -17.76 10.90 16.34
CA ASN A 102 -18.84 10.44 17.21
C ASN A 102 -19.14 11.50 18.28
N ALA A 103 -20.09 12.40 17.99
CA ALA A 103 -20.47 13.47 18.91
C ALA A 103 -21.49 12.99 19.93
N LYS A 104 -21.17 13.09 21.23
CA LYS A 104 -22.10 12.78 22.31
C LYS A 104 -23.06 13.95 22.51
N GLN A 105 -24.35 13.69 22.38
CA GLN A 105 -25.42 14.67 22.58
C GLN A 105 -25.73 14.86 24.07
N PRO A 106 -26.40 15.96 24.46
CA PRO A 106 -26.78 16.21 25.86
C PRO A 106 -27.64 15.10 26.50
N ASP A 107 -28.43 14.39 25.70
CA ASP A 107 -29.25 13.25 26.14
C ASP A 107 -28.47 11.94 26.26
N GLY A 108 -27.15 11.97 25.96
CA GLY A 108 -26.27 10.80 26.03
C GLY A 108 -26.22 9.98 24.74
N THR A 109 -27.02 10.31 23.73
CA THR A 109 -26.95 9.65 22.42
C THR A 109 -25.64 10.00 21.69
N ILE A 110 -25.14 9.07 20.88
CA ILE A 110 -23.98 9.30 20.01
C ILE A 110 -24.49 9.50 18.59
N VAL A 111 -24.11 10.61 17.99
CA VAL A 111 -24.46 10.96 16.61
C VAL A 111 -23.18 11.17 15.79
N GLU A 112 -23.12 10.56 14.63
CA GLU A 112 -22.04 10.80 13.68
C GLU A 112 -22.20 12.20 13.09
N GLN A 113 -21.18 13.02 13.28
CA GLN A 113 -21.17 14.42 12.82
C GLN A 113 -20.00 14.62 11.86
N ALA A 114 -20.25 15.23 10.70
CA ALA A 114 -19.19 15.61 9.77
C ALA A 114 -18.21 16.62 10.40
N GLU A 115 -16.94 16.39 10.18
CA GLU A 115 -15.85 17.29 10.59
C GLU A 115 -14.88 17.42 9.40
N SER A 116 -14.34 18.60 9.20
CA SER A 116 -13.42 18.84 8.07
C SER A 116 -12.42 19.97 8.33
N THR A 117 -12.46 20.56 9.52
CA THR A 117 -11.70 21.77 9.82
C THR A 117 -10.67 21.61 10.91
N ARG A 118 -10.97 20.76 11.92
CA ARG A 118 -10.08 20.51 13.06
C ARG A 118 -9.40 19.17 12.89
N SER A 119 -8.10 19.12 13.21
CA SER A 119 -7.38 17.86 13.30
C SER A 119 -7.93 16.97 14.43
N ALA A 120 -7.69 15.67 14.35
CA ALA A 120 -8.07 14.76 15.42
C ALA A 120 -7.37 15.14 16.75
N ALA A 121 -6.12 15.60 16.70
CA ALA A 121 -5.40 16.11 17.89
C ALA A 121 -6.11 17.30 18.54
N GLU A 122 -6.65 18.23 17.75
CA GLU A 122 -7.41 19.37 18.30
C GLU A 122 -8.74 18.95 18.91
N ILE A 123 -9.44 18.00 18.28
CA ILE A 123 -10.72 17.48 18.77
C ILE A 123 -10.54 16.76 20.10
N TYR A 124 -9.53 15.91 20.22
CA TYR A 124 -9.28 15.11 21.41
C TYR A 124 -8.29 15.73 22.40
N LYS A 125 -7.93 17.01 22.22
CA LYS A 125 -6.95 17.72 23.05
C LYS A 125 -7.19 17.60 24.57
N ASN A 126 -8.46 17.62 24.98
CA ASN A 126 -8.87 17.62 26.39
C ASN A 126 -9.65 16.33 26.78
N THR A 127 -9.69 15.36 25.90
CA THR A 127 -10.48 14.12 26.11
C THR A 127 -9.66 12.93 25.63
N ALA A 128 -9.46 11.94 26.49
CA ALA A 128 -8.78 10.71 26.06
C ALA A 128 -9.63 9.98 25.01
N MET A 129 -8.98 9.56 23.92
CA MET A 129 -9.63 8.72 22.91
C MET A 129 -9.94 7.34 23.50
N THR A 130 -11.16 6.88 23.29
CA THR A 130 -11.52 5.48 23.54
C THR A 130 -10.96 4.58 22.43
N LYS A 131 -10.94 3.28 22.68
CA LYS A 131 -10.60 2.30 21.64
C LYS A 131 -11.48 2.45 20.39
N ALA A 132 -12.77 2.72 20.58
CA ALA A 132 -13.71 2.94 19.48
C ALA A 132 -13.37 4.21 18.67
N ASP A 133 -12.96 5.29 19.32
CA ASP A 133 -12.52 6.52 18.64
C ASP A 133 -11.26 6.26 17.80
N ILE A 134 -10.30 5.50 18.34
CA ILE A 134 -9.07 5.13 17.61
C ILE A 134 -9.39 4.27 16.39
N GLU A 135 -10.22 3.23 16.56
CA GLU A 135 -10.64 2.35 15.47
C GLU A 135 -11.42 3.12 14.39
N HIS A 136 -12.29 4.03 14.81
CA HIS A 136 -13.04 4.91 13.92
C HIS A 136 -12.10 5.85 13.14
N LEU A 137 -11.16 6.50 13.81
CA LEU A 137 -10.18 7.36 13.15
C LEU A 137 -9.36 6.60 12.10
N ILE A 138 -8.78 5.45 12.47
CA ILE A 138 -8.01 4.61 11.53
C ILE A 138 -8.86 4.17 10.33
N SER A 139 -10.15 3.95 10.50
CA SER A 139 -11.06 3.51 9.43
C SER A 139 -11.21 4.54 8.32
N MET A 140 -10.96 5.82 8.60
CA MET A 140 -11.04 6.93 7.65
C MET A 140 -9.75 7.19 6.85
N PHE A 141 -8.74 6.33 6.98
CA PHE A 141 -7.48 6.44 6.23
C PHE A 141 -7.33 5.25 5.27
N TRP A 142 -6.95 5.54 4.05
CA TRP A 142 -6.86 4.55 2.97
C TRP A 142 -5.51 4.60 2.23
N PRO A 143 -4.36 4.60 2.95
CA PRO A 143 -3.06 4.55 2.30
C PRO A 143 -2.88 3.22 1.54
N ASP A 144 -1.88 3.18 0.66
CA ASP A 144 -1.52 1.97 -0.08
C ASP A 144 -1.11 0.82 0.84
N VAL A 145 -0.48 1.16 1.97
CA VAL A 145 -0.12 0.22 3.03
C VAL A 145 -0.62 0.78 4.37
N ARG A 146 -1.60 0.12 4.95
CA ARG A 146 -2.25 0.58 6.18
C ARG A 146 -1.81 -0.23 7.39
N LEU A 147 -1.38 0.47 8.44
CA LEU A 147 -1.03 -0.14 9.72
C LEU A 147 -2.28 -0.26 10.62
N LYS A 148 -2.50 -1.46 11.11
CA LYS A 148 -3.47 -1.83 12.14
C LYS A 148 -2.79 -2.79 13.14
N ARG A 149 -3.51 -3.81 13.63
CA ARG A 149 -2.89 -4.97 14.31
C ARG A 149 -2.15 -5.90 13.33
N PHE A 150 -2.11 -5.53 12.08
CA PHE A 150 -1.47 -6.16 10.95
C PHE A 150 -1.09 -5.08 9.95
N VAL A 151 -0.23 -5.40 9.03
CA VAL A 151 0.05 -4.55 7.86
C VAL A 151 -0.86 -4.98 6.74
N GLU A 152 -1.70 -4.07 6.24
CA GLU A 152 -2.66 -4.32 5.18
C GLU A 152 -2.11 -3.78 3.85
N ILE A 153 -1.86 -4.67 2.91
CA ILE A 153 -1.33 -4.36 1.57
C ILE A 153 -2.52 -4.18 0.62
N ARG A 154 -2.68 -3.00 0.02
CA ARG A 154 -3.92 -2.55 -0.62
C ARG A 154 -3.81 -2.16 -2.10
N PRO A 155 -2.63 -2.09 -2.75
CA PRO A 155 -2.50 -1.58 -4.11
C PRO A 155 -3.20 -2.42 -5.18
N ALA A 156 -3.36 -3.75 -4.93
CA ALA A 156 -3.93 -4.67 -5.90
C ALA A 156 -5.39 -4.33 -6.25
N ASP A 157 -5.71 -4.41 -7.52
CA ASP A 157 -7.08 -4.36 -8.02
C ASP A 157 -7.86 -5.64 -7.65
N SER A 158 -9.15 -5.68 -7.93
CA SER A 158 -9.96 -6.88 -7.78
C SER A 158 -9.53 -7.95 -8.78
N LEU A 159 -8.96 -9.03 -8.28
CA LEU A 159 -8.50 -10.14 -9.09
C LEU A 159 -9.64 -11.15 -9.34
N PRO A 160 -9.65 -11.81 -10.51
CA PRO A 160 -10.43 -13.03 -10.74
C PRO A 160 -10.12 -14.11 -9.69
N GLN A 161 -11.13 -14.90 -9.35
CA GLN A 161 -11.05 -15.88 -8.26
C GLN A 161 -9.87 -16.85 -8.40
N GLU A 162 -9.54 -17.27 -9.61
CA GLU A 162 -8.46 -18.19 -9.93
C GLU A 162 -7.06 -17.64 -9.57
N TYR A 163 -6.90 -16.31 -9.41
CA TYR A 163 -5.62 -15.68 -9.09
C TYR A 163 -5.48 -15.28 -7.62
N LEU A 164 -6.56 -15.30 -6.83
CA LEU A 164 -6.54 -14.86 -5.43
C LEU A 164 -5.53 -15.63 -4.57
N THR A 165 -5.54 -16.97 -4.66
CA THR A 165 -4.61 -17.81 -3.91
C THR A 165 -3.17 -17.58 -4.35
N GLY A 166 -2.94 -17.37 -5.65
CA GLY A 166 -1.62 -17.06 -6.21
C GLY A 166 -1.08 -15.72 -5.72
N TYR A 167 -1.94 -14.70 -5.65
CA TYR A 167 -1.56 -13.40 -5.10
C TYR A 167 -1.22 -13.48 -3.60
N ALA A 168 -2.02 -14.20 -2.82
CA ALA A 168 -1.72 -14.44 -1.41
C ALA A 168 -0.41 -15.23 -1.21
N ALA A 169 -0.14 -16.23 -2.05
CA ALA A 169 1.11 -16.99 -2.03
C ALA A 169 2.31 -16.10 -2.39
N LEU A 170 2.18 -15.20 -3.37
CA LEU A 170 3.21 -14.22 -3.71
C LEU A 170 3.55 -13.36 -2.48
N ILE A 171 2.54 -12.74 -1.85
CA ILE A 171 2.74 -11.93 -0.65
C ILE A 171 3.37 -12.74 0.48
N LYS A 172 2.92 -13.99 0.71
CA LYS A 172 3.53 -14.87 1.70
C LYS A 172 5.03 -15.09 1.42
N GLY A 173 5.39 -15.45 0.19
CA GLY A 173 6.78 -15.70 -0.19
C GLY A 173 7.70 -14.49 -0.05
N LEU A 174 7.15 -13.27 -0.22
CA LEU A 174 7.92 -12.02 -0.09
C LEU A 174 8.08 -11.58 1.38
N PHE A 175 7.05 -11.71 2.22
CA PHE A 175 7.01 -11.08 3.54
C PHE A 175 7.20 -12.03 4.72
N TYR A 176 7.19 -13.37 4.50
CA TYR A 176 7.46 -14.38 5.52
C TYR A 176 8.78 -15.12 5.30
N SER A 177 9.62 -14.64 4.37
CA SER A 177 10.98 -15.10 4.16
C SER A 177 11.96 -13.97 4.45
N GLU A 178 12.85 -14.19 5.40
CA GLU A 178 13.91 -13.24 5.74
C GLU A 178 14.85 -12.99 4.55
N GLU A 179 15.15 -14.05 3.77
CA GLU A 179 15.97 -13.94 2.55
C GLU A 179 15.28 -13.07 1.50
N SER A 180 13.96 -13.23 1.31
CA SER A 180 13.20 -12.42 0.34
C SER A 180 13.18 -10.95 0.75
N MET A 181 12.91 -10.64 2.03
CA MET A 181 12.91 -9.26 2.51
C MET A 181 14.29 -8.61 2.39
N ARG A 182 15.37 -9.32 2.76
CA ARG A 182 16.75 -8.81 2.59
C ARG A 182 17.11 -8.56 1.12
N ALA A 183 16.74 -9.49 0.24
CA ALA A 183 16.97 -9.31 -1.20
C ALA A 183 16.24 -8.07 -1.72
N LEU A 184 14.99 -7.82 -1.31
CA LEU A 184 14.24 -6.62 -1.69
C LEU A 184 14.90 -5.35 -1.16
N GLU A 185 15.34 -5.33 0.09
CA GLU A 185 16.08 -4.20 0.67
C GLU A 185 17.36 -3.89 -0.11
N GLN A 186 18.11 -4.91 -0.51
CA GLN A 186 19.30 -4.75 -1.35
C GLN A 186 18.96 -4.18 -2.74
N GLU A 187 17.88 -4.66 -3.36
CA GLU A 187 17.43 -4.16 -4.65
C GLU A 187 16.94 -2.71 -4.59
N PHE A 188 16.32 -2.30 -3.47
CA PHE A 188 15.97 -0.91 -3.22
C PHE A 188 17.18 -0.04 -2.83
N GLY A 189 18.35 -0.62 -2.61
CA GLY A 189 19.57 0.10 -2.25
C GLY A 189 19.61 0.52 -0.78
N VAL A 190 18.88 -0.15 0.10
CA VAL A 190 18.92 0.11 1.56
C VAL A 190 20.33 -0.10 2.09
N ARG A 191 20.79 0.83 2.93
CA ARG A 191 22.12 0.79 3.54
C ARG A 191 21.97 0.95 5.06
N LYS A 192 23.00 0.55 5.80
CA LYS A 192 23.09 0.82 7.24
C LYS A 192 23.88 2.12 7.46
N ASP A 193 23.41 2.95 8.39
CA ASP A 193 24.19 4.08 8.90
C ASP A 193 25.24 3.63 9.93
N ILE A 194 25.92 4.60 10.55
CA ILE A 194 26.94 4.33 11.57
C ILE A 194 26.38 3.79 12.89
N GLN A 195 25.07 3.94 13.12
CA GLN A 195 24.33 3.39 14.26
C GLN A 195 23.72 2.02 13.94
N GLY A 196 23.79 1.56 12.67
CA GLY A 196 23.20 0.31 12.19
C GLY A 196 21.73 0.44 11.78
N GLU A 197 21.20 1.67 11.70
CA GLU A 197 19.85 1.95 11.26
C GLU A 197 19.71 1.88 9.73
N ASP A 198 18.54 1.47 9.25
CA ASP A 198 18.28 1.37 7.82
C ASP A 198 18.03 2.73 7.18
N ILE A 199 18.89 3.10 6.25
CA ILE A 199 18.71 4.26 5.38
C ILE A 199 18.10 3.78 4.05
N TRP A 200 16.89 4.24 3.79
CA TRP A 200 16.19 4.01 2.54
C TRP A 200 16.48 5.14 1.55
N PRO A 201 16.95 4.84 0.33
CA PRO A 201 17.19 5.88 -0.69
C PRO A 201 15.92 6.29 -1.42
N LEU A 202 14.75 5.82 -0.97
CA LEU A 202 13.44 6.12 -1.51
C LEU A 202 12.72 7.13 -0.62
N ASP A 203 11.81 7.85 -1.23
CA ASP A 203 10.80 8.68 -0.58
C ASP A 203 9.42 8.42 -1.22
N GLU A 204 8.40 9.09 -0.75
CA GLU A 204 7.03 8.97 -1.24
C GLU A 204 6.96 9.33 -2.72
N ARG A 205 7.72 10.34 -3.15
CA ARG A 205 7.76 10.80 -4.53
C ARG A 205 8.34 9.75 -5.47
N ALA A 206 9.37 9.03 -5.06
CA ALA A 206 9.94 7.95 -5.86
C ALA A 206 8.91 6.85 -6.17
N VAL A 207 7.99 6.57 -5.23
CA VAL A 207 6.88 5.62 -5.44
C VAL A 207 5.85 6.19 -6.42
N GLU A 208 5.53 7.47 -6.31
CA GLU A 208 4.61 8.15 -7.24
C GLU A 208 5.18 8.23 -8.65
N ASP A 209 6.46 8.60 -8.80
CA ASP A 209 7.17 8.64 -10.08
C ASP A 209 7.20 7.23 -10.73
N ALA A 210 7.32 6.16 -9.94
CA ALA A 210 7.22 4.79 -10.44
C ALA A 210 5.83 4.46 -10.99
N ILE A 211 4.75 4.89 -10.32
CA ILE A 211 3.37 4.74 -10.82
C ILE A 211 3.22 5.47 -12.16
N ASP A 212 3.67 6.70 -12.25
CA ASP A 212 3.56 7.51 -13.47
C ASP A 212 4.42 6.94 -14.62
N ALA A 213 5.60 6.40 -14.31
CA ALA A 213 6.43 5.70 -15.27
C ALA A 213 5.73 4.45 -15.84
N ILE A 214 5.12 3.63 -14.97
CA ILE A 214 4.38 2.43 -15.39
C ILE A 214 3.16 2.82 -16.25
N ARG A 215 2.43 3.84 -15.86
CA ARG A 215 1.26 4.31 -16.61
C ARG A 215 1.62 4.82 -18.00
N SER A 216 2.81 5.34 -18.19
CA SER A 216 3.27 5.90 -19.48
C SER A 216 4.03 4.91 -20.38
N ARG A 217 4.68 3.90 -19.79
CA ARG A 217 5.62 3.02 -20.51
C ARG A 217 5.36 1.52 -20.31
N GLY A 218 4.36 1.15 -19.50
CA GLY A 218 4.04 -0.26 -19.20
C GLY A 218 5.25 -1.04 -18.69
N TYR A 219 5.49 -2.20 -19.25
CA TYR A 219 6.59 -3.10 -18.84
C TYR A 219 8.00 -2.51 -19.00
N GLU A 220 8.18 -1.54 -19.91
CA GLU A 220 9.47 -0.89 -20.16
C GLU A 220 9.75 0.26 -19.16
N ALA A 221 8.80 0.57 -18.29
CA ALA A 221 9.00 1.57 -17.23
C ALA A 221 10.17 1.19 -16.34
N ARG A 222 11.12 2.09 -16.18
CA ARG A 222 12.28 1.90 -15.30
C ARG A 222 12.18 2.86 -14.13
N PHE A 223 12.40 2.36 -12.91
CA PHE A 223 12.29 3.13 -11.69
C PHE A 223 13.16 2.52 -10.58
N TYR A 224 13.41 3.29 -9.53
CA TYR A 224 14.23 3.01 -8.37
C TYR A 224 15.74 2.84 -8.66
N GLY A 225 16.50 3.90 -8.31
CA GLY A 225 17.95 3.90 -8.27
C GLY A 225 18.66 4.04 -9.62
N GLU A 226 19.98 4.10 -9.58
CA GLU A 226 20.84 4.31 -10.75
C GLU A 226 20.80 3.15 -11.76
N LYS A 227 20.58 1.94 -11.27
CA LYS A 227 20.41 0.72 -12.09
C LYS A 227 18.94 0.33 -12.15
N ALA A 228 18.08 1.30 -12.45
CA ALA A 228 16.65 1.11 -12.50
C ALA A 228 16.26 -0.13 -13.31
N LYS A 229 15.56 -1.06 -12.65
CA LYS A 229 14.99 -2.25 -13.30
C LYS A 229 13.73 -1.85 -14.06
N SER A 230 13.44 -2.56 -15.17
CA SER A 230 12.13 -2.46 -15.81
C SER A 230 11.03 -3.06 -14.93
N LEU A 231 9.80 -2.67 -15.17
CA LEU A 231 8.66 -3.29 -14.47
C LEU A 231 8.64 -4.80 -14.69
N ARG A 232 8.97 -5.27 -15.89
CA ARG A 232 9.08 -6.70 -16.21
C ARG A 232 10.13 -7.37 -15.32
N ASP A 233 11.33 -6.79 -15.21
CA ASP A 233 12.40 -7.34 -14.36
C ASP A 233 11.97 -7.39 -12.89
N TRP A 234 11.23 -6.38 -12.41
CA TRP A 234 10.68 -6.36 -11.07
C TRP A 234 9.66 -7.48 -10.84
N ILE A 235 8.72 -7.68 -11.77
CA ILE A 235 7.72 -8.76 -11.69
C ILE A 235 8.42 -10.11 -11.62
N GLU A 236 9.35 -10.40 -12.53
CA GLU A 236 10.12 -11.64 -12.57
C GLU A 236 10.91 -11.86 -11.27
N LEU A 237 11.56 -10.82 -10.74
CA LEU A 237 12.27 -10.87 -9.45
C LEU A 237 11.35 -11.27 -8.31
N LEU A 238 10.17 -10.62 -8.17
CA LEU A 238 9.23 -10.92 -7.10
C LEU A 238 8.74 -12.37 -7.14
N PHE A 239 8.39 -12.87 -8.32
CA PHE A 239 7.97 -14.26 -8.48
C PHE A 239 9.12 -15.25 -8.20
N ASN A 240 10.36 -14.93 -8.57
CA ASN A 240 11.52 -15.76 -8.26
C ASN A 240 11.80 -15.81 -6.76
N LEU A 241 11.77 -14.67 -6.05
CA LEU A 241 11.94 -14.63 -4.59
C LEU A 241 10.83 -15.44 -3.90
N ALA A 242 9.58 -15.21 -4.26
CA ALA A 242 8.46 -15.96 -3.68
C ALA A 242 8.58 -17.46 -3.94
N ARG A 243 8.96 -17.88 -5.15
CA ARG A 243 9.14 -19.28 -5.52
C ARG A 243 10.23 -19.96 -4.69
N THR A 244 11.31 -19.25 -4.39
CA THR A 244 12.39 -19.78 -3.55
C THR A 244 11.94 -19.97 -2.10
N ALA A 245 11.12 -19.06 -1.57
CA ALA A 245 10.67 -19.04 -0.19
C ALA A 245 9.51 -20.03 0.11
N LEU A 246 8.72 -20.40 -0.90
CA LEU A 246 7.51 -21.20 -0.75
C LEU A 246 7.82 -22.71 -0.83
N SER A 247 6.99 -23.52 -0.16
CA SER A 247 6.97 -24.97 -0.33
C SER A 247 6.57 -25.37 -1.75
N GLU A 248 6.87 -26.60 -2.15
CA GLU A 248 6.57 -27.12 -3.49
C GLU A 248 5.07 -27.00 -3.84
N ASN A 249 4.19 -27.33 -2.90
CA ASN A 249 2.75 -27.23 -3.11
C ASN A 249 2.31 -25.77 -3.32
N GLU A 250 2.87 -24.83 -2.57
CA GLU A 250 2.51 -23.41 -2.64
C GLU A 250 3.02 -22.75 -3.92
N ARG A 251 4.16 -23.20 -4.47
CA ARG A 251 4.71 -22.69 -5.73
C ARG A 251 3.75 -22.88 -6.89
N SER A 252 2.93 -23.93 -6.86
CA SER A 252 1.96 -24.22 -7.91
C SER A 252 0.95 -23.08 -8.10
N TYR A 253 0.61 -22.36 -7.02
CA TYR A 253 -0.33 -21.23 -7.07
C TYR A 253 0.23 -20.00 -7.80
N LEU A 254 1.56 -19.85 -7.86
CA LEU A 254 2.18 -18.68 -8.51
C LEU A 254 2.00 -18.67 -10.02
N LYS A 255 1.95 -19.86 -10.66
CA LYS A 255 2.00 -19.98 -12.14
C LYS A 255 0.89 -19.18 -12.85
N GLY A 256 -0.34 -19.24 -12.35
CA GLY A 256 -1.47 -18.54 -12.96
C GLY A 256 -1.37 -17.04 -12.87
N ILE A 257 -1.07 -16.51 -11.66
CA ILE A 257 -0.94 -15.06 -11.43
C ILE A 257 0.29 -14.47 -12.12
N GLU A 258 1.40 -15.22 -12.22
CA GLU A 258 2.58 -14.79 -12.95
C GLU A 258 2.30 -14.64 -14.46
N ALA A 259 1.65 -15.64 -15.05
CA ALA A 259 1.23 -15.56 -16.45
C ALA A 259 0.26 -14.39 -16.68
N PHE A 260 -0.71 -14.20 -15.77
CA PHE A 260 -1.62 -13.07 -15.81
C PHE A 260 -0.88 -11.74 -15.72
N ALA A 261 0.07 -11.60 -14.79
CA ALA A 261 0.85 -10.36 -14.60
C ALA A 261 1.71 -10.01 -15.84
N LEU A 262 2.20 -11.01 -16.59
CA LEU A 262 3.08 -10.82 -17.74
C LEU A 262 2.34 -10.78 -19.10
N SER A 263 1.03 -10.98 -19.11
CA SER A 263 0.20 -11.02 -20.34
C SER A 263 -0.49 -9.70 -20.69
N LYS A 264 -0.29 -8.64 -19.92
CA LYS A 264 -0.96 -7.34 -20.13
C LYS A 264 -0.53 -6.66 -21.42
N ALA A 265 -1.48 -6.12 -22.13
CA ALA A 265 -1.24 -5.35 -23.36
C ALA A 265 -1.12 -3.86 -23.04
N TRP A 266 0.00 -3.47 -22.41
CA TRP A 266 0.28 -2.09 -22.04
C TRP A 266 1.23 -1.41 -23.02
#